data_d6a686809415e7aa91c82822ae2f4ce8
#
_entry.id   d6a686809415e7aa91c82822ae2f4ce8
#
_cell.length_a   1.000
_cell.length_b   1.000
_cell.length_c   1.000
_cell.angle_alpha   90.00
_cell.angle_beta   90.00
_cell.angle_gamma   90.00
#
_symmetry.space_group_name_H-M   'P 1'
#
loop_
_entity.id
_entity.type
_entity.pdbx_description
1 polymer ?
#
loop_
_entity_poly.entity_id
_entity_poly.type
_entity_poly.pdbx_seq_one_letter_code
_entity_poly.pdbx_strand_id
1 'polypeptide(L)'
;MLFVNYEEIKSAISEKINFLREKEKYQGPISFYASNYSDIQGVDNLTDFNQVFIPFFEQFENVLMETRTKSPNISSILSCNNGIPPKNTEFSFSLNPESIIKKYEKGTATLEARISAIKTLIEKGYRV
;
A
#
# COMPACT_ATOMS: atom_id res chain seq x y z
N MET A 1 15.71 10.53 12.92
CA MET A 1 14.87 9.61 13.72
C MET A 1 13.48 9.62 13.11
N LEU A 2 13.00 8.48 12.63
CA LEU A 2 11.65 8.36 12.09
C LEU A 2 10.72 8.03 13.26
N PHE A 3 9.82 8.94 13.62
CA PHE A 3 8.78 8.66 14.60
C PHE A 3 7.54 8.14 13.86
N VAL A 4 7.18 6.89 14.09
CA VAL A 4 5.97 6.32 13.50
C VAL A 4 5.07 5.85 14.62
N ASN A 5 3.94 6.53 14.78
CA ASN A 5 2.95 6.23 15.81
C ASN A 5 1.87 5.29 15.25
N TYR A 6 2.24 4.06 14.96
CA TYR A 6 1.36 3.09 14.33
C TYR A 6 0.11 2.76 15.15
N GLU A 7 0.22 2.72 16.46
CA GLU A 7 -0.93 2.40 17.31
C GLU A 7 -1.99 3.52 17.30
N GLU A 8 -1.58 4.78 17.29
CA GLU A 8 -2.53 5.89 17.14
C GLU A 8 -3.19 5.88 15.75
N ILE A 9 -2.43 5.60 14.69
CA ILE A 9 -2.96 5.50 13.34
C ILE A 9 -3.98 4.37 13.24
N LYS A 10 -3.68 3.18 13.77
CA LYS A 10 -4.60 2.05 13.81
C LYS A 10 -5.87 2.37 14.57
N SER A 11 -5.74 3.03 15.73
CA SER A 11 -6.88 3.46 16.54
C SER A 11 -7.79 4.42 15.74
N ALA A 12 -7.21 5.45 15.12
CA ALA A 12 -7.96 6.41 14.31
C ALA A 12 -8.67 5.75 13.11
N ILE A 13 -8.01 4.79 12.44
CA ILE A 13 -8.63 4.02 11.35
C ILE A 13 -9.81 3.20 11.88
N SER A 14 -9.63 2.46 12.98
CA SER A 14 -10.68 1.65 13.58
C SER A 14 -11.87 2.49 14.03
N GLU A 15 -11.63 3.63 14.66
CA GLU A 15 -12.67 4.59 15.05
C GLU A 15 -13.44 5.10 13.84
N LYS A 16 -12.75 5.42 12.74
CA LYS A 16 -13.40 5.89 11.51
C LYS A 16 -14.26 4.81 10.88
N ILE A 17 -13.78 3.56 10.82
CA ILE A 17 -14.56 2.43 10.31
C ILE A 17 -15.82 2.24 11.16
N ASN A 18 -15.68 2.18 12.49
CA ASN A 18 -16.80 2.02 13.41
C ASN A 18 -17.81 3.16 13.29
N PHE A 19 -17.34 4.40 13.20
CA PHE A 19 -18.22 5.55 12.98
C PHE A 19 -19.05 5.39 11.72
N LEU A 20 -18.42 5.04 10.58
CA LEU A 20 -19.13 4.86 9.31
C LEU A 20 -20.14 3.70 9.39
N ARG A 21 -19.78 2.57 10.01
CA ARG A 21 -20.64 1.39 10.12
C ARG A 21 -21.80 1.58 11.09
N GLU A 22 -21.53 2.13 12.27
CA GLU A 22 -22.49 2.20 13.36
C GLU A 22 -23.32 3.50 13.36
N LYS A 23 -22.71 4.65 13.13
CA LYS A 23 -23.39 5.95 13.16
C LYS A 23 -24.01 6.32 11.82
N GLU A 24 -23.21 6.25 10.76
CA GLU A 24 -23.66 6.57 9.40
C GLU A 24 -24.41 5.43 8.73
N LYS A 25 -24.44 4.23 9.32
CA LYS A 25 -25.05 3.01 8.76
C LYS A 25 -24.56 2.66 7.35
N TYR A 26 -23.36 3.10 7.01
CA TYR A 26 -22.78 2.87 5.70
C TYR A 26 -22.25 1.44 5.58
N GLN A 27 -22.81 0.66 4.63
CA GLN A 27 -22.44 -0.73 4.39
C GLN A 27 -21.58 -0.92 3.13
N GLY A 28 -21.31 0.15 2.39
CA GLY A 28 -20.45 0.11 1.20
C GLY A 28 -18.97 -0.12 1.49
N PRO A 29 -18.14 -0.27 0.45
CA PRO A 29 -16.70 -0.40 0.61
C PRO A 29 -16.08 0.88 1.18
N ILE A 30 -15.10 0.72 2.07
CA ILE A 30 -14.33 1.83 2.65
C ILE A 30 -12.89 1.69 2.15
N SER A 31 -12.35 2.74 1.53
CA SER A 31 -10.97 2.75 1.06
C SER A 31 -10.12 3.74 1.85
N PHE A 32 -8.94 3.30 2.26
CA PHE A 32 -7.92 4.12 2.87
C PHE A 32 -6.70 4.22 1.96
N TYR A 33 -6.20 5.42 1.78
CA TYR A 33 -4.96 5.66 1.06
C TYR A 33 -3.80 5.76 2.05
N ALA A 34 -2.82 4.89 1.92
CA ALA A 34 -1.70 4.83 2.85
C ALA A 34 -0.86 6.11 2.83
N SER A 35 -0.76 6.77 1.68
CA SER A 35 -0.16 8.11 1.57
C SER A 35 -0.58 8.81 0.28
N ASN A 36 -0.77 10.14 0.39
CA ASN A 36 -1.01 11.00 -0.76
C ASN A 36 0.26 11.70 -1.27
N TYR A 37 1.30 11.83 -0.43
CA TYR A 37 2.45 12.69 -0.70
C TYR A 37 3.81 12.01 -0.54
N SER A 38 3.85 10.77 -0.07
CA SER A 38 5.09 10.02 0.11
C SER A 38 5.00 8.62 -0.46
N ASP A 39 6.13 8.07 -0.88
CA ASP A 39 6.25 6.69 -1.35
C ASP A 39 6.58 5.77 -0.18
N ILE A 40 5.54 5.22 0.45
CA ILE A 40 5.69 4.32 1.60
C ILE A 40 6.47 3.06 1.23
N GLN A 41 6.24 2.50 0.04
CA GLN A 41 6.95 1.31 -0.41
C GLN A 41 8.45 1.59 -0.63
N GLY A 42 8.78 2.80 -1.03
CA GLY A 42 10.18 3.23 -1.21
C GLY A 42 10.99 3.25 0.11
N VAL A 43 10.32 3.38 1.24
CA VAL A 43 10.93 3.46 2.57
C VAL A 43 10.49 2.34 3.52
N ASP A 44 9.79 1.34 3.02
CA ASP A 44 9.20 0.28 3.84
C ASP A 44 10.26 -0.54 4.61
N ASN A 45 11.45 -0.69 4.05
CA ASN A 45 12.60 -1.32 4.73
C ASN A 45 13.08 -0.58 5.99
N LEU A 46 12.63 0.66 6.19
CA LEU A 46 12.94 1.48 7.38
C LEU A 46 11.74 1.62 8.31
N THR A 47 10.56 1.34 7.83
CA THR A 47 9.31 1.63 8.55
C THR A 47 8.53 0.38 8.94
N ASP A 48 8.80 -0.76 8.32
CA ASP A 48 8.02 -2.00 8.47
C ASP A 48 6.51 -1.80 8.25
N PHE A 49 6.13 -0.80 7.43
CA PHE A 49 4.73 -0.43 7.21
C PHE A 49 3.89 -1.61 6.75
N ASN A 50 4.36 -2.35 5.76
CA ASN A 50 3.64 -3.50 5.21
C ASN A 50 3.42 -4.59 6.26
N GLN A 51 4.44 -4.89 7.08
CA GLN A 51 4.35 -5.89 8.15
C GLN A 51 3.32 -5.53 9.22
N VAL A 52 3.09 -4.23 9.43
CA VAL A 52 2.17 -3.72 10.44
C VAL A 52 0.75 -3.57 9.88
N PHE A 53 0.60 -2.93 8.70
CA PHE A 53 -0.71 -2.53 8.21
C PHE A 53 -1.41 -3.58 7.35
N ILE A 54 -0.70 -4.42 6.60
CA ILE A 54 -1.35 -5.48 5.83
C ILE A 54 -2.16 -6.41 6.76
N PRO A 55 -1.58 -7.01 7.81
CA PRO A 55 -2.37 -7.85 8.73
C PRO A 55 -3.46 -7.07 9.47
N PHE A 56 -3.24 -5.79 9.75
CA PHE A 56 -4.25 -4.96 10.40
C PHE A 56 -5.48 -4.77 9.52
N PHE A 57 -5.31 -4.50 8.22
CA PHE A 57 -6.44 -4.33 7.31
C PHE A 57 -7.17 -5.63 7.00
N GLU A 58 -6.50 -6.80 7.06
CA GLU A 58 -7.14 -8.10 6.86
C GLU A 58 -8.20 -8.44 7.93
N GLN A 59 -8.25 -7.71 9.05
CA GLN A 59 -9.23 -7.89 10.12
C GLN A 59 -10.60 -7.29 9.81
N PHE A 60 -10.71 -6.43 8.81
CA PHE A 60 -11.95 -5.71 8.51
C PHE A 60 -12.67 -6.29 7.30
N GLU A 61 -13.99 -6.29 7.35
CA GLU A 61 -14.82 -6.68 6.22
C GLU A 61 -15.11 -5.46 5.32
N ASN A 62 -14.93 -5.65 4.02
CA ASN A 62 -15.22 -4.64 2.99
C ASN A 62 -14.47 -3.30 3.21
N VAL A 63 -13.22 -3.40 3.64
CA VAL A 63 -12.29 -2.28 3.81
C VAL A 63 -11.05 -2.54 2.97
N LEU A 64 -10.58 -1.55 2.23
CA LEU A 64 -9.42 -1.63 1.36
C LEU A 64 -8.36 -0.61 1.75
N MET A 65 -7.12 -1.04 1.82
CA MET A 65 -5.95 -0.15 1.88
C MET A 65 -5.30 -0.09 0.50
N GLU A 66 -5.16 1.11 -0.06
CA GLU A 66 -4.34 1.34 -1.27
C GLU A 66 -2.98 1.90 -0.86
N THR A 67 -1.90 1.28 -1.35
CA THR A 67 -0.55 1.84 -1.29
C THR A 67 -0.11 2.22 -2.69
N ARG A 68 0.52 3.39 -2.85
CA ARG A 68 0.99 3.87 -4.16
C ARG A 68 2.49 4.07 -4.16
N THR A 69 3.17 3.59 -5.23
CA THR A 69 4.63 3.61 -5.29
C THR A 69 5.18 3.88 -6.70
N LYS A 70 6.42 4.33 -6.74
CA LYS A 70 7.30 4.34 -7.92
C LYS A 70 8.48 3.36 -7.73
N SER A 71 8.55 2.68 -6.58
CA SER A 71 9.60 1.72 -6.26
C SER A 71 9.32 0.35 -6.88
N PRO A 72 10.30 -0.31 -7.50
CA PRO A 72 10.18 -1.69 -7.95
C PRO A 72 10.47 -2.70 -6.83
N ASN A 73 10.83 -2.22 -5.63
CA ASN A 73 11.12 -3.11 -4.50
C ASN A 73 9.82 -3.67 -3.92
N ILE A 74 9.56 -4.93 -4.20
CA ILE A 74 8.39 -5.68 -3.74
C ILE A 74 8.74 -6.75 -2.71
N SER A 75 9.97 -6.79 -2.22
CA SER A 75 10.43 -7.85 -1.31
C SER A 75 9.63 -7.88 0.00
N SER A 76 9.36 -6.73 0.60
CA SER A 76 8.55 -6.63 1.80
C SER A 76 7.10 -7.04 1.55
N ILE A 77 6.54 -6.68 0.38
CA ILE A 77 5.19 -7.11 -0.02
C ILE A 77 5.12 -8.64 -0.09
N LEU A 78 6.08 -9.26 -0.74
CA LEU A 78 6.13 -10.71 -0.92
C LEU A 78 6.40 -11.48 0.37
N SER A 79 7.05 -10.87 1.36
CA SER A 79 7.33 -11.47 2.67
C SER A 79 6.22 -11.28 3.70
N CYS A 80 5.32 -10.33 3.48
CA CYS A 80 4.19 -10.09 4.35
C CYS A 80 3.17 -11.24 4.30
N ASN A 81 2.39 -11.36 5.34
CA ASN A 81 1.28 -12.31 5.42
C ASN A 81 1.67 -13.76 5.06
N ASN A 82 2.92 -14.16 5.41
CA ASN A 82 3.49 -15.47 5.07
C ASN A 82 3.51 -15.76 3.54
N GLY A 83 3.64 -14.73 2.72
CA GLY A 83 3.63 -14.84 1.26
C GLY A 83 2.24 -15.07 0.65
N ILE A 84 1.17 -14.97 1.45
CA ILE A 84 -0.21 -15.08 0.98
C ILE A 84 -0.68 -13.68 0.54
N PRO A 85 -1.18 -13.53 -0.71
CA PRO A 85 -1.72 -12.24 -1.16
C PRO A 85 -2.83 -11.73 -0.25
N PRO A 86 -2.75 -10.48 0.23
CA PRO A 86 -3.78 -9.91 1.10
C PRO A 86 -5.06 -9.62 0.30
N LYS A 87 -6.21 -9.76 0.96
CA LYS A 87 -7.52 -9.48 0.36
C LYS A 87 -7.86 -7.99 0.38
N ASN A 88 -7.41 -7.31 1.42
CA ASN A 88 -7.78 -5.93 1.75
C ASN A 88 -6.68 -4.92 1.42
N THR A 89 -5.71 -5.29 0.59
CA THR A 89 -4.63 -4.38 0.16
C THR A 89 -4.49 -4.39 -1.35
N GLU A 90 -4.38 -3.19 -1.93
CA GLU A 90 -4.10 -2.95 -3.34
C GLU A 90 -2.78 -2.18 -3.48
N PHE A 91 -1.94 -2.62 -4.41
CA PHE A 91 -0.63 -2.04 -4.68
C PHE A 91 -0.66 -1.28 -5.99
N SER A 92 -0.76 0.04 -5.93
CA SER A 92 -0.80 0.91 -7.11
C SER A 92 0.59 1.41 -7.50
N PHE A 93 0.91 1.34 -8.78
CA PHE A 93 2.18 1.82 -9.33
C PHE A 93 1.97 3.06 -10.19
N SER A 94 2.74 4.11 -9.90
CA SER A 94 2.75 5.30 -10.76
C SER A 94 3.56 5.03 -12.02
N LEU A 95 2.91 5.05 -13.17
CA LEU A 95 3.55 4.84 -14.47
C LEU A 95 3.53 6.13 -15.28
N ASN A 96 4.70 6.53 -15.78
CA ASN A 96 4.87 7.62 -16.72
C ASN A 96 5.71 7.12 -17.91
N PRO A 97 5.59 7.74 -19.09
CA PRO A 97 6.48 7.45 -20.21
C PRO A 97 7.96 7.57 -19.82
N GLU A 98 8.80 6.69 -20.34
CA GLU A 98 10.23 6.65 -19.99
C GLU A 98 10.94 8.00 -20.20
N SER A 99 10.56 8.77 -21.22
CA SER A 99 11.08 10.12 -21.48
C SER A 99 10.75 11.10 -20.34
N ILE A 100 9.57 10.96 -19.73
CA ILE A 100 9.14 11.79 -18.61
C ILE A 100 9.89 11.37 -17.34
N ILE A 101 10.02 10.05 -17.09
CA ILE A 101 10.77 9.52 -15.96
C ILE A 101 12.21 10.04 -15.99
N LYS A 102 12.91 9.90 -17.11
CA LYS A 102 14.30 10.37 -17.28
C LYS A 102 14.45 11.87 -17.05
N LYS A 103 13.48 12.65 -17.48
CA LYS A 103 13.56 14.12 -17.43
C LYS A 103 13.19 14.69 -16.06
N TYR A 104 12.14 14.15 -15.43
CA TYR A 104 11.50 14.78 -14.26
C TYR A 104 11.54 13.93 -12.99
N GLU A 105 11.69 12.61 -13.09
CA GLU A 105 11.69 11.71 -11.94
C GLU A 105 13.11 11.20 -11.63
N LYS A 106 14.02 12.15 -11.38
CA LYS A 106 15.43 11.81 -11.09
C LYS A 106 15.55 10.93 -9.83
N GLY A 107 16.31 9.86 -9.94
CA GLY A 107 16.55 8.93 -8.83
C GLY A 107 15.44 7.92 -8.58
N THR A 108 14.40 7.89 -9.43
CA THR A 108 13.37 6.85 -9.36
C THR A 108 13.68 5.67 -10.29
N ALA A 109 12.95 4.58 -10.12
CA ALA A 109 13.08 3.40 -10.96
C ALA A 109 12.61 3.65 -12.40
N THR A 110 13.18 2.91 -13.34
CA THR A 110 12.77 2.90 -14.75
C THR A 110 11.35 2.36 -14.90
N LEU A 111 10.70 2.70 -16.01
CA LEU A 111 9.39 2.15 -16.36
C LEU A 111 9.42 0.63 -16.44
N GLU A 112 10.45 0.05 -17.06
CA GLU A 112 10.63 -1.39 -17.19
C GLU A 112 10.70 -2.09 -15.83
N ALA A 113 11.46 -1.55 -14.88
CA ALA A 113 11.56 -2.10 -13.53
C ALA A 113 10.20 -2.09 -12.80
N ARG A 114 9.43 -1.00 -12.93
CA ARG A 114 8.07 -0.90 -12.35
C ARG A 114 7.13 -1.92 -12.98
N ILE A 115 7.14 -2.07 -14.31
CA ILE A 115 6.31 -3.05 -15.02
C ILE A 115 6.69 -4.48 -14.62
N SER A 116 7.97 -4.79 -14.45
CA SER A 116 8.42 -6.10 -13.98
C SER A 116 7.90 -6.43 -12.58
N ALA A 117 7.94 -5.45 -11.67
CA ALA A 117 7.39 -5.60 -10.33
C ALA A 117 5.87 -5.86 -10.36
N ILE A 118 5.13 -5.10 -11.16
CA ILE A 118 3.68 -5.29 -11.36
C ILE A 118 3.39 -6.71 -11.86
N LYS A 119 4.07 -7.16 -12.91
CA LYS A 119 3.87 -8.52 -13.47
C LYS A 119 4.11 -9.60 -12.42
N THR A 120 5.19 -9.48 -11.65
CA THR A 120 5.51 -10.43 -10.57
C THR A 120 4.41 -10.48 -9.52
N LEU A 121 3.86 -9.34 -9.11
CA LEU A 121 2.77 -9.29 -8.14
C LEU A 121 1.48 -9.92 -8.70
N ILE A 122 1.11 -9.59 -9.94
CA ILE A 122 -0.08 -10.15 -10.60
C ILE A 122 0.05 -11.68 -10.75
N GLU A 123 1.19 -12.19 -11.21
CA GLU A 123 1.46 -13.62 -11.36
C GLU A 123 1.34 -14.38 -10.03
N LYS A 124 1.62 -13.72 -8.93
CA LYS A 124 1.49 -14.26 -7.57
C LYS A 124 0.10 -14.04 -6.95
N GLY A 125 -0.83 -13.44 -7.67
CA GLY A 125 -2.21 -13.25 -7.23
C GLY A 125 -2.46 -12.02 -6.37
N TYR A 126 -1.51 -11.08 -6.30
CA TYR A 126 -1.71 -9.81 -5.59
C TYR A 126 -2.62 -8.87 -6.40
N ARG A 127 -3.37 -8.04 -5.70
CA ARG A 127 -4.18 -6.98 -6.30
C ARG A 127 -3.28 -5.78 -6.64
N VAL A 128 -3.21 -5.42 -7.93
CA VAL A 128 -2.39 -4.33 -8.45
C VAL A 128 -3.22 -3.43 -9.36
#